data_e543612c6044db6f0b86e0233a148359
#
_entry.id   e543612c6044db6f0b86e0233a148359
#
_cell.length_a   1.000
_cell.length_b   1.000
_cell.length_c   1.000
_cell.angle_alpha   90.00
_cell.angle_beta   90.00
_cell.angle_gamma   90.00
#
_symmetry.space_group_name_H-M   'P 1'
#
loop_
_entity.id
_entity.type
_entity.pdbx_description
1 polymer ?
#
loop_
_entity_poly.entity_id
_entity_poly.type
_entity_poly.pdbx_seq_one_letter_code
_entity_poly.pdbx_strand_id
1 'polypeptide(L)'
;MFEFDFTQILLGIPGLIIAMTFHEYAHARAAVALGDFTPRLMGRLTLDPRAHIDPVGLIMLFLVRFGWAKPVMVNPSNFRQPKRDDILVSVAGPAMNLLLGFIAFYAILLIRSHNIDVSPITYGIIQMIFIYNVNFAIFNMLPIPPLDGSHILRNLLPPDLAYRYQSLERYSILIMLVFIATPVLSVVLMPLFQLVYGGYKILGGILLF
;
A
#
# COMPACT_ATOMS: atom_id res chain seq x y z
N MET A 1 -14.33 19.11 15.55
CA MET A 1 -15.08 17.99 16.14
C MET A 1 -15.17 16.96 15.02
N PHE A 2 -14.45 15.84 15.13
CA PHE A 2 -14.43 14.84 14.05
C PHE A 2 -15.73 14.05 14.16
N GLU A 3 -16.71 14.34 13.30
CA GLU A 3 -17.90 13.51 13.19
C GLU A 3 -17.46 12.09 12.77
N PHE A 4 -17.83 11.12 13.57
CA PHE A 4 -17.64 9.70 13.27
C PHE A 4 -18.68 9.32 12.22
N ASP A 5 -18.32 9.43 10.95
CA ASP A 5 -19.15 8.88 9.88
C ASP A 5 -18.92 7.36 9.80
N PHE A 6 -19.72 6.64 10.59
CA PHE A 6 -19.69 5.19 10.65
C PHE A 6 -19.93 4.53 9.29
N THR A 7 -20.71 5.20 8.44
CA THR A 7 -20.98 4.74 7.07
C THR A 7 -19.70 4.73 6.22
N GLN A 8 -18.90 5.79 6.29
CA GLN A 8 -17.63 5.83 5.56
C GLN A 8 -16.64 4.79 6.05
N ILE A 9 -16.60 4.51 7.34
CA ILE A 9 -15.75 3.45 7.90
C ILE A 9 -16.17 2.10 7.35
N LEU A 10 -17.47 1.77 7.37
CA LEU A 10 -17.98 0.51 6.83
C LEU A 10 -17.72 0.35 5.33
N LEU A 11 -17.93 1.40 4.54
CA LEU A 11 -17.65 1.41 3.11
C LEU A 11 -16.13 1.27 2.82
N GLY A 12 -15.30 1.71 3.75
CA GLY A 12 -13.84 1.64 3.64
C GLY A 12 -13.26 0.25 3.88
N ILE A 13 -13.92 -0.60 4.69
CA ILE A 13 -13.39 -1.92 5.07
C ILE A 13 -13.02 -2.79 3.85
N PRO A 14 -13.90 -2.98 2.85
CA PRO A 14 -13.55 -3.76 1.66
C PRO A 14 -12.32 -3.20 0.92
N GLY A 15 -12.26 -1.87 0.76
CA GLY A 15 -11.13 -1.20 0.11
C GLY A 15 -9.81 -1.41 0.82
N LEU A 16 -9.81 -1.32 2.15
CA LEU A 16 -8.64 -1.56 2.97
C LEU A 16 -8.17 -3.02 2.90
N ILE A 17 -9.10 -3.97 3.05
CA ILE A 17 -8.79 -5.41 2.98
C ILE A 17 -8.18 -5.75 1.63
N ILE A 18 -8.76 -5.26 0.54
CA ILE A 18 -8.23 -5.45 -0.82
C ILE A 18 -6.82 -4.84 -0.91
N ALA A 19 -6.66 -3.58 -0.51
CA ALA A 19 -5.38 -2.90 -0.62
C ALA A 19 -4.26 -3.65 0.11
N MET A 20 -4.48 -4.04 1.37
CA MET A 20 -3.50 -4.76 2.18
C MET A 20 -3.21 -6.17 1.64
N THR A 21 -4.27 -6.93 1.33
CA THR A 21 -4.12 -8.33 0.90
C THR A 21 -3.34 -8.45 -0.40
N PHE A 22 -3.69 -7.66 -1.38
CA PHE A 22 -3.03 -7.71 -2.68
C PHE A 22 -1.61 -7.14 -2.64
N HIS A 23 -1.36 -6.15 -1.80
CA HIS A 23 -0.03 -5.61 -1.52
C HIS A 23 0.90 -6.69 -0.98
N GLU A 24 0.52 -7.33 0.12
CA GLU A 24 1.30 -8.39 0.76
C GLU A 24 1.46 -9.61 -0.16
N TYR A 25 0.40 -9.97 -0.88
CA TYR A 25 0.49 -11.04 -1.89
C TYR A 25 1.48 -10.71 -3.00
N ALA A 26 1.55 -9.46 -3.46
CA ALA A 26 2.48 -9.03 -4.49
C ALA A 26 3.93 -9.15 -4.02
N HIS A 27 4.25 -8.75 -2.78
CA HIS A 27 5.56 -8.98 -2.17
C HIS A 27 5.90 -10.47 -2.11
N ALA A 28 4.99 -11.29 -1.59
CA ALA A 28 5.18 -12.74 -1.50
C ALA A 28 5.43 -13.36 -2.88
N ARG A 29 4.67 -12.94 -3.88
CA ARG A 29 4.77 -13.46 -5.25
C ARG A 29 6.08 -13.06 -5.92
N ALA A 30 6.51 -11.81 -5.74
CA ALA A 30 7.77 -11.31 -6.26
C ALA A 30 8.96 -12.01 -5.58
N ALA A 31 8.97 -12.14 -4.26
CA ALA A 31 10.02 -12.83 -3.52
C ALA A 31 10.20 -14.28 -3.99
N VAL A 32 9.10 -15.02 -4.11
CA VAL A 32 9.13 -16.41 -4.60
C VAL A 32 9.63 -16.50 -6.04
N ALA A 33 9.23 -15.57 -6.91
CA ALA A 33 9.70 -15.53 -8.29
C ALA A 33 11.21 -15.23 -8.41
N LEU A 34 11.78 -14.51 -7.43
CA LEU A 34 13.19 -14.14 -7.37
C LEU A 34 14.04 -15.13 -6.56
N GLY A 35 13.43 -16.22 -6.04
CA GLY A 35 14.14 -17.33 -5.42
C GLY A 35 13.99 -17.43 -3.91
N ASP A 36 13.31 -16.50 -3.25
CA ASP A 36 13.02 -16.59 -1.83
C ASP A 36 11.68 -17.29 -1.58
N PHE A 37 11.73 -18.57 -1.20
CA PHE A 37 10.55 -19.36 -0.88
C PHE A 37 10.01 -19.14 0.56
N THR A 38 10.63 -18.27 1.35
CA THR A 38 10.20 -17.98 2.74
C THR A 38 8.72 -17.61 2.82
N PRO A 39 8.17 -16.67 1.99
CA PRO A 39 6.76 -16.34 2.04
C PRO A 39 5.83 -17.54 1.77
N ARG A 40 6.22 -18.39 0.84
CA ARG A 40 5.44 -19.60 0.50
C ARG A 40 5.42 -20.59 1.65
N LEU A 41 6.57 -20.84 2.28
CA LEU A 41 6.70 -21.76 3.42
C LEU A 41 5.94 -21.26 4.65
N MET A 42 5.81 -19.94 4.81
CA MET A 42 5.04 -19.30 5.87
C MET A 42 3.54 -19.16 5.56
N GLY A 43 3.05 -19.71 4.43
CA GLY A 43 1.65 -19.63 4.05
C GLY A 43 1.19 -18.21 3.65
N ARG A 44 2.14 -17.34 3.25
CA ARG A 44 1.84 -15.94 2.87
C ARG A 44 1.55 -15.75 1.38
N LEU A 45 1.81 -16.76 0.55
CA LEU A 45 1.50 -16.74 -0.89
C LEU A 45 0.02 -17.08 -1.12
N THR A 46 -0.86 -16.26 -0.60
CA THR A 46 -2.33 -16.44 -0.67
C THR A 46 -3.04 -15.09 -0.75
N LEU A 47 -4.24 -15.09 -1.33
CA LEU A 47 -5.17 -13.96 -1.32
C LEU A 47 -6.20 -14.05 -0.17
N ASP A 48 -6.03 -14.97 0.78
CA ASP A 48 -6.85 -15.02 1.99
C ASP A 48 -6.46 -13.82 2.90
N PRO A 49 -7.36 -12.85 3.14
CA PRO A 49 -7.06 -11.69 3.97
C PRO A 49 -6.59 -12.05 5.39
N ARG A 50 -7.09 -13.16 5.94
CA ARG A 50 -6.73 -13.61 7.30
C ARG A 50 -5.25 -13.89 7.45
N ALA A 51 -4.57 -14.26 6.38
CA ALA A 51 -3.12 -14.45 6.39
C ALA A 51 -2.35 -13.13 6.56
N HIS A 52 -2.93 -11.99 6.19
CA HIS A 52 -2.28 -10.68 6.12
C HIS A 52 -2.76 -9.70 7.17
N ILE A 53 -3.87 -9.98 7.86
CA ILE A 53 -4.42 -9.12 8.91
C ILE A 53 -3.68 -9.38 10.23
N ASP A 54 -3.24 -8.28 10.86
CA ASP A 54 -2.80 -8.26 12.24
C ASP A 54 -3.98 -7.85 13.13
N PRO A 55 -4.42 -8.68 14.08
CA PRO A 55 -5.56 -8.34 14.94
C PRO A 55 -5.35 -7.06 15.74
N VAL A 56 -4.11 -6.79 16.21
CA VAL A 56 -3.80 -5.57 16.95
C VAL A 56 -3.81 -4.37 16.00
N GLY A 57 -3.21 -4.50 14.81
CA GLY A 57 -3.27 -3.46 13.77
C GLY A 57 -4.69 -3.12 13.36
N LEU A 58 -5.58 -4.12 13.29
CA LEU A 58 -7.00 -3.92 13.00
C LEU A 58 -7.71 -3.16 14.13
N ILE A 59 -7.48 -3.52 15.39
CA ILE A 59 -8.04 -2.80 16.56
C ILE A 59 -7.57 -1.35 16.57
N MET A 60 -6.27 -1.10 16.35
CA MET A 60 -5.69 0.23 16.32
C MET A 60 -6.28 1.10 15.20
N LEU A 61 -6.62 0.48 14.06
CA LEU A 61 -7.29 1.20 12.97
C LEU A 61 -8.63 1.82 13.44
N PHE A 62 -9.40 1.10 14.26
CA PHE A 62 -10.66 1.62 14.81
C PHE A 62 -10.45 2.65 15.92
N LEU A 63 -9.42 2.48 16.76
CA LEU A 63 -9.18 3.35 17.91
C LEU A 63 -8.51 4.68 17.53
N VAL A 64 -7.46 4.61 16.70
CA VAL A 64 -6.60 5.76 16.37
C VAL A 64 -6.56 6.08 14.87
N ARG A 65 -7.41 5.41 14.06
CA ARG A 65 -7.48 5.53 12.59
C ARG A 65 -6.17 5.22 11.87
N PHE A 66 -5.33 4.47 12.53
CA PHE A 66 -4.11 3.93 11.97
C PHE A 66 -3.99 2.46 12.37
N GLY A 67 -3.67 1.62 11.39
CA GLY A 67 -3.45 0.18 11.57
C GLY A 67 -2.35 -0.31 10.66
N TRP A 68 -1.93 -1.54 10.88
CA TRP A 68 -0.90 -2.18 10.07
C TRP A 68 -1.30 -3.60 9.69
N ALA A 69 -0.75 -4.06 8.58
CA ALA A 69 -0.85 -5.45 8.15
C ALA A 69 0.18 -6.31 8.88
N LYS A 70 -0.01 -7.61 8.85
CA LYS A 70 1.01 -8.57 9.23
C LYS A 70 1.96 -8.75 8.03
N PRO A 71 3.20 -8.22 8.10
CA PRO A 71 4.08 -8.14 6.94
C PRO A 71 4.50 -9.52 6.43
N VAL A 72 4.75 -9.60 5.14
CA VAL A 72 5.39 -10.76 4.52
C VAL A 72 6.87 -10.77 4.88
N MET A 73 7.33 -11.88 5.46
CA MET A 73 8.75 -12.04 5.79
C MET A 73 9.51 -12.44 4.52
N VAL A 74 10.51 -11.64 4.17
CA VAL A 74 11.40 -11.84 3.04
C VAL A 74 12.82 -12.04 3.53
N ASN A 75 13.55 -13.01 2.97
CA ASN A 75 14.95 -13.24 3.29
C ASN A 75 15.84 -12.84 2.09
N PRO A 76 16.47 -11.67 2.14
CA PRO A 76 17.31 -11.20 1.03
C PRO A 76 18.50 -12.09 0.70
N SER A 77 18.95 -12.94 1.65
CA SER A 77 20.05 -13.90 1.41
C SER A 77 19.69 -15.01 0.42
N ASN A 78 18.40 -15.23 0.17
CA ASN A 78 17.92 -16.21 -0.80
C ASN A 78 17.88 -15.68 -2.23
N PHE A 79 18.05 -14.37 -2.43
CA PHE A 79 18.02 -13.75 -3.75
C PHE A 79 19.31 -13.97 -4.53
N ARG A 80 19.18 -14.05 -5.85
CA ARG A 80 20.34 -14.13 -6.74
C ARG A 80 21.14 -12.83 -6.77
N GLN A 81 20.46 -11.70 -6.74
CA GLN A 81 21.02 -10.35 -6.70
C GLN A 81 20.38 -9.58 -5.52
N PRO A 82 20.86 -9.75 -4.29
CA PRO A 82 20.16 -9.31 -3.08
C PRO A 82 19.64 -7.87 -3.12
N LYS A 83 20.48 -6.91 -3.52
CA LYS A 83 20.07 -5.49 -3.56
C LYS A 83 19.00 -5.21 -4.60
N ARG A 84 19.19 -5.71 -5.82
CA ARG A 84 18.26 -5.51 -6.92
C ARG A 84 16.93 -6.21 -6.65
N ASP A 85 17.01 -7.45 -6.21
CA ASP A 85 15.83 -8.28 -6.01
C ASP A 85 15.00 -7.79 -4.82
N ASP A 86 15.64 -7.30 -3.74
CA ASP A 86 14.97 -6.63 -2.62
C ASP A 86 14.23 -5.35 -3.08
N ILE A 87 14.83 -4.54 -3.97
CA ILE A 87 14.14 -3.39 -4.58
C ILE A 87 12.91 -3.85 -5.38
N LEU A 88 13.04 -4.90 -6.21
CA LEU A 88 11.93 -5.40 -7.01
C LEU A 88 10.78 -5.92 -6.14
N VAL A 89 11.10 -6.61 -5.05
CA VAL A 89 10.10 -7.05 -4.08
C VAL A 89 9.43 -5.83 -3.43
N SER A 90 10.21 -4.85 -2.96
CA SER A 90 9.68 -3.65 -2.31
C SER A 90 8.78 -2.81 -3.22
N VAL A 91 9.05 -2.78 -4.52
CA VAL A 91 8.19 -2.08 -5.50
C VAL A 91 6.91 -2.87 -5.80
N ALA A 92 6.92 -4.20 -5.66
CA ALA A 92 5.81 -5.05 -6.11
C ALA A 92 4.48 -4.73 -5.39
N GLY A 93 4.51 -4.50 -4.07
CA GLY A 93 3.32 -4.12 -3.28
C GLY A 93 2.70 -2.81 -3.76
N PRO A 94 3.46 -1.70 -3.71
CA PRO A 94 2.98 -0.41 -4.21
C PRO A 94 2.50 -0.44 -5.67
N ALA A 95 3.21 -1.16 -6.56
CA ALA A 95 2.80 -1.30 -7.95
C ALA A 95 1.45 -2.01 -8.10
N MET A 96 1.21 -3.06 -7.31
CA MET A 96 -0.08 -3.75 -7.26
C MET A 96 -1.20 -2.81 -6.80
N ASN A 97 -0.94 -2.01 -5.77
CA ASN A 97 -1.92 -1.04 -5.31
C ASN A 97 -2.21 0.06 -6.35
N LEU A 98 -1.20 0.56 -7.06
CA LEU A 98 -1.45 1.49 -8.17
C LEU A 98 -2.30 0.85 -9.27
N LEU A 99 -2.04 -0.40 -9.61
CA LEU A 99 -2.86 -1.13 -10.60
C LEU A 99 -4.31 -1.26 -10.14
N LEU A 100 -4.57 -1.71 -8.91
CA LEU A 100 -5.92 -1.85 -8.36
C LEU A 100 -6.62 -0.49 -8.21
N GLY A 101 -5.88 0.53 -7.79
CA GLY A 101 -6.37 1.91 -7.75
C GLY A 101 -6.80 2.40 -9.13
N PHE A 102 -6.01 2.10 -10.18
CA PHE A 102 -6.37 2.44 -11.54
C PHE A 102 -7.62 1.69 -12.04
N ILE A 103 -7.72 0.38 -11.76
CA ILE A 103 -8.90 -0.41 -12.13
C ILE A 103 -10.16 0.16 -11.48
N ALA A 104 -10.11 0.49 -10.18
CA ALA A 104 -11.25 1.09 -9.48
C ALA A 104 -11.58 2.49 -10.01
N PHE A 105 -10.57 3.32 -10.30
CA PHE A 105 -10.76 4.64 -10.93
C PHE A 105 -11.42 4.50 -12.30
N TYR A 106 -10.94 3.57 -13.13
CA TYR A 106 -11.51 3.34 -14.46
C TYR A 106 -12.94 2.83 -14.41
N ALA A 107 -13.28 1.98 -13.44
CA ALA A 107 -14.66 1.57 -13.18
C ALA A 107 -15.55 2.78 -12.83
N ILE A 108 -15.09 3.70 -11.98
CA ILE A 108 -15.81 4.95 -11.67
C ILE A 108 -16.02 5.78 -12.94
N LEU A 109 -15.00 5.85 -13.79
CA LEU A 109 -15.06 6.61 -15.04
C LEU A 109 -16.10 6.01 -16.00
N LEU A 110 -16.11 4.68 -16.16
CA LEU A 110 -17.12 3.97 -16.98
C LEU A 110 -18.54 4.14 -16.46
N ILE A 111 -18.74 4.02 -15.14
CA ILE A 111 -20.05 4.23 -14.50
C ILE A 111 -20.59 5.63 -14.87
N ARG A 112 -19.73 6.66 -14.77
CA ARG A 112 -20.14 8.05 -15.05
C ARG A 112 -20.35 8.31 -16.53
N SER A 113 -19.44 7.84 -17.40
CA SER A 113 -19.52 8.13 -18.84
C SER A 113 -20.69 7.44 -19.53
N HIS A 114 -21.08 6.26 -19.08
CA HIS A 114 -22.19 5.48 -19.65
C HIS A 114 -23.48 5.61 -18.84
N ASN A 115 -23.52 6.47 -17.82
CA ASN A 115 -24.68 6.64 -16.93
C ASN A 115 -25.19 5.29 -16.36
N ILE A 116 -24.26 4.40 -15.98
CA ILE A 116 -24.61 3.09 -15.42
C ILE A 116 -25.22 3.30 -14.05
N ASP A 117 -26.44 2.83 -13.86
CA ASP A 117 -27.14 2.89 -12.58
C ASP A 117 -26.54 1.86 -11.61
N VAL A 118 -25.91 2.35 -10.56
CA VAL A 118 -25.35 1.53 -9.46
C VAL A 118 -25.81 2.08 -8.13
N SER A 119 -25.98 1.20 -7.15
CA SER A 119 -26.37 1.64 -5.82
C SER A 119 -25.33 2.60 -5.22
N PRO A 120 -25.75 3.59 -4.39
CA PRO A 120 -24.82 4.49 -3.70
C PRO A 120 -23.76 3.75 -2.86
N ILE A 121 -24.15 2.60 -2.29
CA ILE A 121 -23.24 1.74 -1.51
C ILE A 121 -22.16 1.15 -2.42
N THR A 122 -22.54 0.56 -3.55
CA THR A 122 -21.58 -0.01 -4.52
C THR A 122 -20.61 1.05 -5.04
N TYR A 123 -21.14 2.22 -5.40
CA TYR A 123 -20.31 3.34 -5.85
C TYR A 123 -19.32 3.79 -4.75
N GLY A 124 -19.82 3.93 -3.51
CA GLY A 124 -18.98 4.28 -2.35
C GLY A 124 -17.86 3.25 -2.08
N ILE A 125 -18.16 1.95 -2.18
CA ILE A 125 -17.14 0.89 -2.02
C ILE A 125 -16.06 1.01 -3.11
N ILE A 126 -16.44 1.19 -4.39
CA ILE A 126 -15.47 1.35 -5.49
C ILE A 126 -14.60 2.60 -5.26
N GLN A 127 -15.20 3.70 -4.79
CA GLN A 127 -14.44 4.91 -4.43
C GLN A 127 -13.43 4.63 -3.31
N MET A 128 -13.82 3.88 -2.28
CA MET A 128 -12.91 3.54 -1.19
C MET A 128 -11.79 2.60 -1.64
N ILE A 129 -12.07 1.65 -2.53
CA ILE A 129 -11.04 0.81 -3.17
C ILE A 129 -10.01 1.70 -3.88
N PHE A 130 -10.45 2.67 -4.67
CA PHE A 130 -9.58 3.62 -5.34
C PHE A 130 -8.71 4.39 -4.34
N ILE A 131 -9.35 5.05 -3.36
CA ILE A 131 -8.68 5.93 -2.39
C ILE A 131 -7.66 5.15 -1.56
N TYR A 132 -8.03 4.00 -1.01
CA TYR A 132 -7.13 3.22 -0.16
C TYR A 132 -5.95 2.66 -0.94
N ASN A 133 -6.18 2.13 -2.15
CA ASN A 133 -5.09 1.59 -2.94
C ASN A 133 -4.07 2.66 -3.35
N VAL A 134 -4.52 3.83 -3.79
CA VAL A 134 -3.60 4.92 -4.15
C VAL A 134 -2.83 5.43 -2.92
N ASN A 135 -3.53 5.66 -1.80
CA ASN A 135 -2.87 6.12 -0.58
C ASN A 135 -1.88 5.08 -0.03
N PHE A 136 -2.24 3.79 -0.08
CA PHE A 136 -1.38 2.71 0.40
C PHE A 136 -0.10 2.61 -0.44
N ALA A 137 -0.22 2.74 -1.76
CA ALA A 137 0.94 2.78 -2.66
C ALA A 137 1.87 3.96 -2.35
N ILE A 138 1.31 5.18 -2.26
CA ILE A 138 2.10 6.39 -2.01
C ILE A 138 2.77 6.33 -0.64
N PHE A 139 2.01 5.92 0.39
CA PHE A 139 2.49 5.82 1.75
C PHE A 139 3.67 4.84 1.85
N ASN A 140 3.54 3.64 1.28
CA ASN A 140 4.60 2.64 1.32
C ASN A 140 5.83 3.01 0.47
N MET A 141 5.70 3.90 -0.52
CA MET A 141 6.85 4.41 -1.28
C MET A 141 7.64 5.50 -0.55
N LEU A 142 7.17 5.98 0.61
CA LEU A 142 7.95 6.93 1.39
C LEU A 142 9.23 6.28 1.92
N PRO A 143 10.37 6.98 1.84
CA PRO A 143 11.66 6.44 2.29
C PRO A 143 11.79 6.55 3.83
N ILE A 144 10.87 5.95 4.56
CA ILE A 144 10.78 6.00 6.03
C ILE A 144 10.61 4.57 6.56
N PRO A 145 11.52 4.04 7.40
CA PRO A 145 11.29 2.74 8.03
C PRO A 145 10.01 2.74 8.89
N PRO A 146 9.19 1.68 8.80
CA PRO A 146 9.41 0.38 8.20
C PRO A 146 8.78 0.21 6.79
N LEU A 147 8.54 1.27 6.03
CA LEU A 147 7.86 1.25 4.74
C LEU A 147 8.75 0.71 3.61
N ASP A 148 8.16 0.22 2.53
CA ASP A 148 8.86 -0.37 1.37
C ASP A 148 9.87 0.58 0.74
N GLY A 149 9.54 1.88 0.65
CA GLY A 149 10.44 2.91 0.15
C GLY A 149 11.75 2.99 0.93
N SER A 150 11.76 2.58 2.20
CA SER A 150 12.98 2.52 3.00
C SER A 150 13.93 1.42 2.53
N HIS A 151 13.43 0.26 2.14
CA HIS A 151 14.22 -0.82 1.56
C HIS A 151 14.82 -0.41 0.22
N ILE A 152 14.04 0.30 -0.61
CA ILE A 152 14.51 0.83 -1.89
C ILE A 152 15.65 1.81 -1.65
N LEU A 153 15.45 2.81 -0.78
CA LEU A 153 16.48 3.81 -0.48
C LEU A 153 17.74 3.16 0.09
N ARG A 154 17.60 2.26 1.07
CA ARG A 154 18.74 1.54 1.67
C ARG A 154 19.60 0.84 0.61
N ASN A 155 18.98 0.16 -0.35
CA ASN A 155 19.70 -0.58 -1.38
C ASN A 155 20.35 0.30 -2.45
N LEU A 156 19.89 1.53 -2.62
CA LEU A 156 20.48 2.53 -3.51
C LEU A 156 21.63 3.31 -2.88
N LEU A 157 21.71 3.36 -1.55
CA LEU A 157 22.74 4.09 -0.84
C LEU A 157 24.10 3.38 -0.89
N PRO A 158 25.22 4.14 -0.86
CA PRO A 158 26.55 3.60 -0.57
C PRO A 158 26.58 2.86 0.78
N PRO A 159 27.47 1.85 0.96
CA PRO A 159 27.46 0.97 2.13
C PRO A 159 27.43 1.69 3.48
N ASP A 160 28.26 2.73 3.63
CA ASP A 160 28.36 3.49 4.88
C ASP A 160 27.06 4.23 5.23
N LEU A 161 26.42 4.83 4.22
CA LEU A 161 25.14 5.51 4.40
C LEU A 161 23.99 4.51 4.60
N ALA A 162 24.01 3.38 3.89
CA ALA A 162 23.05 2.30 4.06
C ALA A 162 23.07 1.77 5.51
N TYR A 163 24.24 1.55 6.08
CA TYR A 163 24.41 1.12 7.47
C TYR A 163 23.83 2.14 8.46
N ARG A 164 24.16 3.42 8.29
CA ARG A 164 23.61 4.49 9.14
C ARG A 164 22.10 4.61 8.98
N TYR A 165 21.59 4.49 7.77
CA TYR A 165 20.16 4.54 7.50
C TYR A 165 19.43 3.35 8.13
N GLN A 166 19.99 2.14 8.02
CA GLN A 166 19.44 0.95 8.65
C GLN A 166 19.34 1.09 10.17
N SER A 167 20.26 1.85 10.80
CA SER A 167 20.18 2.09 12.24
C SER A 167 18.94 2.86 12.69
N LEU A 168 18.21 3.51 11.75
CA LEU A 168 16.93 4.18 12.02
C LEU A 168 15.78 3.17 12.20
N GLU A 169 15.91 1.94 11.72
CA GLU A 169 14.88 0.89 11.85
C GLU A 169 14.48 0.64 13.31
N ARG A 170 15.44 0.77 14.24
CA ARG A 170 15.17 0.66 15.70
C ARG A 170 14.22 1.74 16.22
N TYR A 171 14.07 2.85 15.51
CA TYR A 171 13.18 3.96 15.86
C TYR A 171 11.94 4.01 14.97
N SER A 172 11.73 3.01 14.12
CA SER A 172 10.66 2.99 13.12
C SER A 172 9.27 3.28 13.70
N ILE A 173 8.95 2.69 14.84
CA ILE A 173 7.66 2.93 15.53
C ILE A 173 7.54 4.39 15.97
N LEU A 174 8.61 4.95 16.57
CA LEU A 174 8.60 6.35 17.03
C LEU A 174 8.50 7.32 15.85
N ILE A 175 9.29 7.09 14.79
CA ILE A 175 9.26 7.89 13.55
C ILE A 175 7.85 7.86 12.96
N MET A 176 7.23 6.68 12.91
CA MET A 176 5.90 6.50 12.36
C MET A 176 4.83 7.22 13.19
N LEU A 177 4.90 7.13 14.52
CA LEU A 177 3.98 7.84 15.42
C LEU A 177 4.08 9.36 15.24
N VAL A 178 5.29 9.91 15.18
CA VAL A 178 5.51 11.35 14.93
C VAL A 178 4.96 11.74 13.56
N PHE A 179 5.21 10.91 12.54
CA PHE A 179 4.76 11.20 11.18
C PHE A 179 3.23 11.23 11.06
N ILE A 180 2.53 10.32 11.77
CA ILE A 180 1.06 10.25 11.79
C ILE A 180 0.46 11.36 12.66
N ALA A 181 1.09 11.68 13.79
CA ALA A 181 0.60 12.70 14.72
C ALA A 181 0.75 14.15 14.18
N THR A 182 1.53 14.34 13.13
CA THR A 182 1.81 15.66 12.55
C THR A 182 1.12 15.87 11.20
N PRO A 183 0.88 17.13 10.77
CA PRO A 183 0.35 17.43 9.45
C PRO A 183 1.25 17.01 8.29
N VAL A 184 2.50 16.62 8.56
CA VAL A 184 3.48 16.21 7.54
C VAL A 184 2.93 15.13 6.63
N LEU A 185 2.21 14.17 7.20
CA LEU A 185 1.59 13.09 6.43
C LEU A 185 0.66 13.65 5.33
N SER A 186 -0.26 14.54 5.68
CA SER A 186 -1.20 15.12 4.73
C SER A 186 -0.52 16.06 3.72
N VAL A 187 0.48 16.83 4.16
CA VAL A 187 1.26 17.73 3.30
C VAL A 187 2.04 16.97 2.25
N VAL A 188 2.54 15.77 2.57
CA VAL A 188 3.29 14.94 1.62
C VAL A 188 2.35 14.09 0.75
N LEU A 189 1.34 13.44 1.34
CA LEU A 189 0.48 12.52 0.60
C LEU A 189 -0.42 13.25 -0.40
N MET A 190 -0.96 14.42 -0.06
CA MET A 190 -1.92 15.11 -0.90
C MET A 190 -1.37 15.49 -2.29
N PRO A 191 -0.20 16.11 -2.44
CA PRO A 191 0.36 16.41 -3.76
C PRO A 191 0.66 15.15 -4.57
N LEU A 192 1.17 14.10 -3.93
CA LEU A 192 1.46 12.81 -4.58
C LEU A 192 0.17 12.12 -5.04
N PHE A 193 -0.88 12.15 -4.23
CA PHE A 193 -2.19 11.66 -4.63
C PHE A 193 -2.73 12.41 -5.85
N GLN A 194 -2.61 13.73 -5.87
CA GLN A 194 -3.03 14.57 -6.99
C GLN A 194 -2.26 14.24 -8.27
N LEU A 195 -0.96 13.97 -8.15
CA LEU A 195 -0.11 13.55 -9.28
C LEU A 195 -0.59 12.22 -9.86
N VAL A 196 -0.78 11.19 -9.01
CA VAL A 196 -1.29 9.87 -9.44
C VAL A 196 -2.68 10.00 -10.05
N TYR A 197 -3.57 10.75 -9.41
CA TYR A 197 -4.93 11.00 -9.91
C TYR A 197 -4.91 11.70 -11.28
N GLY A 198 -4.03 12.69 -11.47
CA GLY A 198 -3.80 13.35 -12.76
C GLY A 198 -3.36 12.37 -13.84
N GLY A 199 -2.39 11.50 -13.53
CA GLY A 199 -1.96 10.43 -14.42
C GLY A 199 -3.09 9.46 -14.79
N TYR A 200 -3.92 9.07 -13.82
CA TYR A 200 -5.08 8.20 -14.07
C TYR A 200 -6.13 8.85 -14.97
N LYS A 201 -6.36 10.17 -14.82
CA LYS A 201 -7.28 10.91 -15.72
C LYS A 201 -6.78 10.90 -17.17
N ILE A 202 -5.48 11.09 -17.38
CA ILE A 202 -4.89 11.04 -18.73
C ILE A 202 -5.03 9.65 -19.33
N LEU A 203 -4.61 8.62 -18.60
CA LEU A 203 -4.69 7.22 -19.06
C LEU A 203 -6.14 6.77 -19.28
N GLY A 204 -7.03 7.08 -18.35
CA GLY A 204 -8.45 6.75 -18.44
C GLY A 204 -9.14 7.46 -19.61
N GLY A 205 -8.78 8.72 -19.88
CA GLY A 205 -9.26 9.46 -21.05
C GLY A 205 -8.84 8.80 -22.37
N ILE A 206 -7.57 8.38 -22.48
CA ILE A 206 -7.07 7.68 -23.69
C ILE A 206 -7.79 6.35 -23.92
N LEU A 207 -8.18 5.65 -22.85
CA LEU A 207 -8.85 4.34 -22.94
C LEU A 207 -10.37 4.44 -23.21
N LEU A 208 -10.96 5.64 -23.05
CA LEU A 208 -12.39 5.87 -23.32
C LEU A 208 -12.67 6.35 -24.76
N PHE A 209 -11.67 6.86 -25.43
CA PHE A 209 -11.71 7.40 -26.79
C PHE A 209 -10.67 6.72 -27.67
#